data_058b38e892dc16c2ec2468f76000f832
#
_entry.id   058b38e892dc16c2ec2468f76000f832
#
_cell.length_a   1.000
_cell.length_b   1.000
_cell.length_c   1.000
_cell.angle_alpha   90.00
_cell.angle_beta   90.00
_cell.angle_gamma   90.00
#
_symmetry.space_group_name_H-M   'P 1'
#
loop_
_entity.id
_entity.type
_entity.pdbx_description
1 polymer ?
#
loop_
_entity_poly.entity_id
_entity_poly.type
_entity_poly.pdbx_seq_one_letter_code
_entity_poly.pdbx_strand_id
1 'polypeptide(L)'
;MAWDTGAAAANLARAGGVSTGAAAKDIKTLYKAVYLKNRQPKLVFQQFAAKQDNDTTIPLNKGDNIEYTRYAPLNDYNPDSRAYALLAEGTTPDPEVYYAQTVTAVLDEYGSFIQPSSRTWLTAYDPKLGGLIGLLGTQSGKTLDLKIQNILAQGFMGIRADSDTNYQGEIVAASSAGTTTVPIFDSLPTTIASDTTSSSGVVVFLDGKNQGIVRTYVGATSTTITIAALPHAMTDNERAWICDTTGLTTGDKITPALIKKAVAKLEDQETPMFEDGYYHAAIPRGGMKYDFMNDTEYINLKHYAAPKDLYRNLVGEFAGVRFHETTVPYRHTAGTIGTYVGTALPRMVSIFGKYAFGNVKLAGKDQKFYVNPPPEEGTTTNPLSMFGTVGWKNMYAPIVLNGSWGINIFCVPSVV
;
A
#
# COMPACT_ATOMS: atom_id res chain seq x y z
N MET A 1 6.98 39.05 -52.90
CA MET A 1 6.71 38.24 -51.69
C MET A 1 6.97 36.79 -52.07
N ALA A 2 8.12 36.28 -51.67
CA ALA A 2 8.43 34.86 -51.87
C ALA A 2 7.68 34.06 -50.80
N TRP A 3 6.77 33.22 -51.23
CA TRP A 3 6.13 32.27 -50.35
C TRP A 3 7.18 31.24 -49.92
N ASP A 4 7.36 31.13 -48.61
CA ASP A 4 8.23 30.13 -48.00
C ASP A 4 7.62 28.73 -48.20
N THR A 5 8.02 28.10 -49.32
CA THR A 5 7.59 26.75 -49.69
C THR A 5 8.11 25.69 -48.72
N GLY A 6 9.08 26.00 -47.86
CA GLY A 6 9.62 25.09 -46.87
C GLY A 6 8.67 24.86 -45.68
N ALA A 7 7.99 25.91 -45.20
CA ALA A 7 7.03 25.80 -44.12
C ALA A 7 5.74 25.09 -44.56
N ALA A 8 5.30 25.32 -45.82
CA ALA A 8 4.13 24.64 -46.37
C ALA A 8 4.38 23.13 -46.57
N ALA A 9 5.57 22.74 -47.06
CA ALA A 9 5.94 21.34 -47.20
C ALA A 9 6.05 20.60 -45.82
N ALA A 10 6.59 21.28 -44.82
CA ALA A 10 6.64 20.72 -43.44
C ALA A 10 5.24 20.53 -42.84
N ASN A 11 4.31 21.47 -43.10
CA ASN A 11 2.93 21.37 -42.64
C ASN A 11 2.11 20.32 -43.41
N LEU A 12 2.36 20.15 -44.70
CA LEU A 12 1.76 19.09 -45.53
C LEU A 12 2.29 17.70 -45.14
N ALA A 13 3.56 17.57 -44.80
CA ALA A 13 4.12 16.33 -44.26
C ALA A 13 3.53 15.97 -42.90
N ARG A 14 3.18 16.94 -42.04
CA ARG A 14 2.44 16.74 -40.80
C ARG A 14 0.99 16.32 -41.03
N ALA A 15 0.33 16.88 -42.02
CA ALA A 15 -1.06 16.56 -42.35
C ALA A 15 -1.21 15.28 -43.17
N GLY A 16 -0.19 14.88 -43.92
CA GLY A 16 -0.27 13.81 -44.90
C GLY A 16 0.07 12.40 -44.43
N GLY A 17 0.31 12.19 -43.14
CA GLY A 17 0.56 10.84 -42.61
C GLY A 17 1.80 10.14 -43.19
N VAL A 18 2.66 10.86 -43.90
CA VAL A 18 3.96 10.35 -44.32
C VAL A 18 4.82 10.22 -43.08
N SER A 19 5.17 9.00 -42.71
CA SER A 19 5.95 8.64 -41.55
C SER A 19 7.39 9.10 -41.63
N THR A 20 7.60 10.41 -41.69
CA THR A 20 8.87 10.95 -41.23
C THR A 20 8.95 10.67 -39.73
N GLY A 21 10.08 10.22 -39.20
CA GLY A 21 10.23 9.82 -37.83
C GLY A 21 9.75 10.85 -36.79
N ALA A 22 9.56 12.11 -37.20
CA ALA A 22 8.97 13.19 -36.39
C ALA A 22 7.46 13.02 -36.18
N ALA A 23 6.66 12.70 -37.20
CA ALA A 23 5.21 12.52 -37.04
C ALA A 23 4.87 11.30 -36.20
N ALA A 24 5.58 10.20 -36.35
CA ALA A 24 5.44 9.01 -35.52
C ALA A 24 5.82 9.28 -34.03
N LYS A 25 6.78 10.16 -33.77
CA LYS A 25 7.18 10.59 -32.44
C LYS A 25 6.11 11.46 -31.79
N ASP A 26 5.50 12.37 -32.54
CA ASP A 26 4.43 13.27 -32.05
C ASP A 26 3.18 12.47 -31.66
N ILE A 27 2.78 11.48 -32.45
CA ILE A 27 1.65 10.57 -32.12
C ILE A 27 1.93 9.76 -30.87
N LYS A 28 3.12 9.19 -30.74
CA LYS A 28 3.51 8.45 -29.51
C LYS A 28 3.49 9.34 -28.29
N THR A 29 3.90 10.60 -28.43
CA THR A 29 3.89 11.58 -27.34
C THR A 29 2.47 11.94 -26.90
N LEU A 30 1.54 12.13 -27.85
CA LEU A 30 0.13 12.38 -27.57
C LEU A 30 -0.50 11.20 -26.81
N TYR A 31 -0.29 9.98 -27.29
CA TYR A 31 -0.83 8.78 -26.63
C TYR A 31 -0.25 8.57 -25.25
N LYS A 32 1.02 8.85 -25.05
CA LYS A 32 1.66 8.83 -23.73
C LYS A 32 1.03 9.86 -22.78
N ALA A 33 0.71 11.05 -23.25
CA ALA A 33 0.05 12.08 -22.46
C ALA A 33 -1.35 11.66 -22.03
N VAL A 34 -2.16 11.08 -22.93
CA VAL A 34 -3.50 10.54 -22.61
C VAL A 34 -3.40 9.41 -21.58
N TYR A 35 -2.45 8.49 -21.75
CA TYR A 35 -2.21 7.41 -20.80
C TYR A 35 -1.87 7.95 -19.40
N LEU A 36 -0.94 8.88 -19.28
CA LEU A 36 -0.52 9.48 -18.01
C LEU A 36 -1.66 10.24 -17.34
N LYS A 37 -2.43 11.03 -18.09
CA LYS A 37 -3.59 11.78 -17.59
C LYS A 37 -4.64 10.86 -16.93
N ASN A 38 -4.87 9.69 -17.48
CA ASN A 38 -5.85 8.74 -16.93
C ASN A 38 -5.28 7.88 -15.78
N ARG A 39 -3.96 7.71 -15.72
CA ARG A 39 -3.27 6.94 -14.68
C ARG A 39 -3.16 7.71 -13.35
N GLN A 40 -2.71 8.96 -13.39
CA GLN A 40 -2.40 9.75 -12.20
C GLN A 40 -3.52 9.83 -11.16
N PRO A 41 -4.80 10.05 -11.52
CA PRO A 41 -5.88 10.15 -10.52
C PRO A 41 -6.16 8.86 -9.74
N LYS A 42 -5.55 7.74 -10.14
CA LYS A 42 -5.71 6.43 -9.47
C LYS A 42 -4.59 6.13 -8.47
N LEU A 43 -3.51 6.90 -8.49
CA LEU A 43 -2.35 6.70 -7.64
C LEU A 43 -2.47 7.54 -6.37
N VAL A 44 -3.12 7.01 -5.34
CA VAL A 44 -3.27 7.70 -4.05
C VAL A 44 -2.11 7.33 -3.12
N PHE A 45 -1.87 6.06 -2.89
CA PHE A 45 -0.85 5.59 -1.95
C PHE A 45 0.58 5.91 -2.40
N GLN A 46 0.86 5.90 -3.69
CA GLN A 46 2.21 6.17 -4.20
C GLN A 46 2.76 7.55 -3.79
N GLN A 47 1.90 8.52 -3.50
CA GLN A 47 2.30 9.86 -3.11
C GLN A 47 2.96 9.90 -1.73
N PHE A 48 2.56 8.98 -0.86
CA PHE A 48 2.98 8.88 0.54
C PHE A 48 4.06 7.83 0.77
N ALA A 49 4.39 7.02 -0.24
CA ALA A 49 5.48 6.09 -0.17
C ALA A 49 6.79 6.82 0.17
N ALA A 50 7.55 6.30 1.13
CA ALA A 50 8.80 6.88 1.56
C ALA A 50 9.72 7.12 0.35
N LYS A 51 10.18 8.33 0.22
CA LYS A 51 11.23 8.73 -0.70
C LYS A 51 12.49 8.89 0.14
N GLN A 52 13.11 7.78 0.45
CA GLN A 52 14.41 7.82 1.09
C GLN A 52 15.42 8.25 0.03
N ASP A 53 16.29 9.19 0.36
CA ASP A 53 17.27 9.78 -0.55
C ASP A 53 18.01 8.70 -1.35
N ASN A 54 17.80 8.69 -2.68
CA ASN A 54 18.40 7.78 -3.66
C ASN A 54 18.16 6.28 -3.52
N ASP A 55 17.72 5.75 -2.36
CA ASP A 55 17.63 4.32 -2.09
C ASP A 55 16.34 3.63 -2.58
N THR A 56 15.37 4.40 -3.09
CA THR A 56 14.14 3.84 -3.67
C THR A 56 14.26 3.51 -5.15
N THR A 57 15.43 3.74 -5.74
CA THR A 57 15.65 3.54 -7.17
C THR A 57 16.86 2.68 -7.43
N ILE A 58 16.65 1.46 -7.94
CA ILE A 58 17.73 0.56 -8.33
C ILE A 58 18.40 1.09 -9.60
N PRO A 59 19.71 1.32 -9.62
CA PRO A 59 20.42 1.64 -10.85
C PRO A 59 20.38 0.48 -11.83
N LEU A 60 20.38 0.79 -13.15
CA LEU A 60 20.41 -0.26 -14.20
C LEU A 60 21.67 -1.12 -14.03
N ASN A 61 21.51 -2.43 -14.22
CA ASN A 61 22.57 -3.44 -14.17
C ASN A 61 23.23 -3.66 -12.78
N LYS A 62 22.52 -3.32 -11.69
CA LYS A 62 22.96 -3.54 -10.32
C LYS A 62 22.08 -4.48 -9.49
N GLY A 63 21.44 -5.44 -10.15
CA GLY A 63 20.54 -6.39 -9.49
C GLY A 63 19.07 -5.96 -9.53
N ASP A 64 18.21 -6.75 -8.90
CA ASP A 64 16.75 -6.60 -8.85
C ASP A 64 16.20 -6.42 -7.44
N ASN A 65 17.07 -6.41 -6.42
CA ASN A 65 16.70 -6.28 -5.02
C ASN A 65 17.34 -5.06 -4.36
N ILE A 66 16.62 -4.48 -3.41
CA ILE A 66 17.15 -3.53 -2.42
C ILE A 66 16.90 -4.10 -1.04
N GLU A 67 17.89 -3.97 -0.20
CA GLU A 67 17.83 -4.31 1.22
C GLU A 67 17.81 -3.04 2.05
N TYR A 68 16.79 -2.93 2.91
CA TYR A 68 16.70 -1.86 3.90
C TYR A 68 17.07 -2.43 5.26
N THR A 69 18.01 -1.79 5.93
CA THR A 69 18.37 -2.15 7.30
C THR A 69 17.58 -1.28 8.26
N ARG A 70 16.88 -1.92 9.18
CA ARG A 70 16.21 -1.28 10.31
C ARG A 70 16.85 -1.74 11.59
N TYR A 71 17.03 -0.81 12.52
CA TYR A 71 17.50 -1.12 13.86
C TYR A 71 16.31 -1.20 14.80
N ALA A 72 16.30 -2.21 15.66
CA ALA A 72 15.37 -2.26 16.78
C ALA A 72 15.75 -1.15 17.78
N PRO A 73 14.79 -0.54 18.49
CA PRO A 73 15.12 0.39 19.55
C PRO A 73 15.96 -0.30 20.61
N LEU A 74 16.81 0.46 21.26
CA LEU A 74 17.52 -0.01 22.44
C LEU A 74 16.48 -0.26 23.54
N ASN A 75 16.83 -1.08 24.50
CA ASN A 75 15.87 -1.66 25.46
C ASN A 75 15.36 -0.63 26.49
N ASP A 76 14.42 0.22 26.07
CA ASP A 76 13.85 1.31 26.88
C ASP A 76 12.74 0.85 27.83
N TYR A 77 12.13 -0.31 27.58
CA TYR A 77 10.90 -0.77 28.25
C TYR A 77 11.15 -1.52 29.56
N ASN A 78 12.37 -1.98 29.81
CA ASN A 78 12.68 -2.64 31.05
C ASN A 78 13.31 -1.63 32.02
N PRO A 79 12.65 -1.29 33.15
CA PRO A 79 13.23 -0.40 34.16
C PRO A 79 14.54 -0.93 34.75
N ASP A 80 14.79 -2.23 34.63
CA ASP A 80 16.06 -2.86 34.98
C ASP A 80 17.09 -2.81 33.84
N SER A 81 16.74 -2.17 32.72
CA SER A 81 17.68 -2.01 31.61
C SER A 81 18.83 -1.08 31.99
N ARG A 82 19.98 -1.32 31.37
CA ARG A 82 21.20 -0.54 31.65
C ARG A 82 21.08 0.94 31.29
N ALA A 83 20.14 1.32 30.44
CA ALA A 83 19.86 2.71 30.09
C ALA A 83 19.51 3.57 31.32
N TYR A 84 18.92 2.96 32.35
CA TYR A 84 18.58 3.61 33.62
C TYR A 84 19.54 3.27 34.75
N ALA A 85 20.55 2.45 34.52
CA ALA A 85 21.51 2.07 35.55
C ALA A 85 22.40 3.27 35.96
N LEU A 86 22.47 3.53 37.23
CA LEU A 86 23.38 4.53 37.77
C LEU A 86 24.83 4.13 37.48
N LEU A 87 25.55 5.00 36.82
CA LEU A 87 27.00 4.75 36.56
C LEU A 87 27.78 4.82 37.86
N ALA A 88 28.49 3.76 38.19
CA ALA A 88 29.41 3.75 39.32
C ALA A 88 30.69 4.45 38.93
N GLU A 89 31.20 5.32 39.82
CA GLU A 89 32.47 6.02 39.61
C GLU A 89 33.64 5.02 39.44
N GLY A 90 34.40 5.19 38.36
CA GLY A 90 35.56 4.34 38.07
C GLY A 90 35.23 2.97 37.44
N THR A 91 33.96 2.66 37.14
CA THR A 91 33.59 1.41 36.49
C THR A 91 33.03 1.67 35.12
N THR A 92 33.62 1.06 34.08
CA THR A 92 33.07 1.13 32.70
C THR A 92 31.85 0.20 32.60
N PRO A 93 30.65 0.68 32.20
CA PRO A 93 29.50 -0.18 31.97
C PRO A 93 29.77 -1.12 30.79
N ASP A 94 29.13 -2.28 30.80
CA ASP A 94 29.16 -3.16 29.64
C ASP A 94 28.40 -2.52 28.45
N PRO A 95 28.85 -2.75 27.21
CA PRO A 95 28.21 -2.22 26.04
C PRO A 95 26.80 -2.82 25.84
N GLU A 96 25.88 -1.99 25.37
CA GLU A 96 24.56 -2.43 24.98
C GLU A 96 24.58 -3.06 23.58
N VAL A 97 23.80 -4.11 23.37
CA VAL A 97 23.73 -4.83 22.09
C VAL A 97 22.59 -4.26 21.25
N TYR A 98 22.91 -3.81 20.06
CA TYR A 98 21.89 -3.39 19.07
C TYR A 98 21.51 -4.56 18.13
N TYR A 99 20.27 -4.55 17.69
CA TYR A 99 19.73 -5.57 16.77
C TYR A 99 19.35 -4.92 15.44
N ALA A 100 19.87 -5.48 14.36
CA ALA A 100 19.56 -5.05 13.00
C ALA A 100 18.62 -6.03 12.33
N GLN A 101 17.68 -5.51 11.57
CA GLN A 101 16.72 -6.28 10.77
C GLN A 101 16.81 -5.84 9.31
N THR A 102 16.83 -6.80 8.41
CA THR A 102 16.88 -6.54 6.97
C THR A 102 15.50 -6.78 6.35
N VAL A 103 15.02 -5.80 5.60
CA VAL A 103 13.79 -5.89 4.83
C VAL A 103 14.14 -5.82 3.34
N THR A 104 13.91 -6.89 2.60
CA THR A 104 14.32 -7.01 1.19
C THR A 104 13.12 -6.73 0.26
N ALA A 105 13.28 -5.80 -0.67
CA ALA A 105 12.35 -5.54 -1.76
C ALA A 105 12.87 -6.14 -3.06
N VAL A 106 12.09 -7.01 -3.69
CA VAL A 106 12.40 -7.62 -5.00
C VAL A 106 11.51 -7.00 -6.06
N LEU A 107 12.10 -6.55 -7.17
CA LEU A 107 11.36 -5.94 -8.27
C LEU A 107 10.57 -6.98 -9.07
N ASP A 108 9.27 -6.72 -9.20
CA ASP A 108 8.38 -7.46 -10.08
C ASP A 108 7.99 -6.67 -11.33
N GLU A 109 7.74 -7.36 -12.42
CA GLU A 109 7.24 -6.79 -13.66
C GLU A 109 5.73 -6.94 -13.77
N TYR A 110 5.03 -5.83 -14.00
CA TYR A 110 3.59 -5.81 -14.24
C TYR A 110 3.31 -5.18 -15.60
N GLY A 111 2.39 -5.77 -16.35
CA GLY A 111 2.02 -5.25 -17.65
C GLY A 111 0.72 -5.81 -18.18
N SER A 112 0.16 -5.10 -19.14
CA SER A 112 -0.99 -5.53 -19.92
C SER A 112 -0.96 -4.89 -21.30
N PHE A 113 -1.55 -5.54 -22.28
CA PHE A 113 -1.65 -5.01 -23.63
C PHE A 113 -3.01 -5.34 -24.27
N ILE A 114 -3.38 -4.53 -25.26
CA ILE A 114 -4.51 -4.76 -26.13
C ILE A 114 -4.01 -4.88 -27.56
N GLN A 115 -4.74 -5.63 -28.36
CA GLN A 115 -4.36 -5.96 -29.74
C GLN A 115 -5.47 -5.55 -30.70
N PRO A 116 -5.55 -4.26 -31.09
CA PRO A 116 -6.51 -3.80 -32.08
C PRO A 116 -6.16 -4.33 -33.46
N SER A 117 -7.19 -4.68 -34.25
CA SER A 117 -7.00 -5.13 -35.65
C SER A 117 -6.50 -4.01 -36.56
N SER A 118 -5.82 -4.37 -37.63
CA SER A 118 -5.36 -3.41 -38.65
C SER A 118 -6.51 -2.57 -39.20
N ARG A 119 -7.69 -3.21 -39.40
CA ARG A 119 -8.90 -2.49 -39.83
C ARG A 119 -9.30 -1.41 -38.82
N THR A 120 -9.22 -1.72 -37.49
CA THR A 120 -9.50 -0.73 -36.44
C THR A 120 -8.50 0.41 -36.47
N TRP A 121 -7.21 0.12 -36.70
CA TRP A 121 -6.18 1.15 -36.85
C TRP A 121 -6.41 2.09 -38.03
N LEU A 122 -6.86 1.53 -39.18
CA LEU A 122 -7.07 2.27 -40.41
C LEU A 122 -8.42 3.01 -40.43
N THR A 123 -9.46 2.45 -39.82
CA THR A 123 -10.83 3.00 -39.90
C THR A 123 -11.25 3.73 -38.63
N ALA A 124 -10.53 3.56 -37.52
CA ALA A 124 -10.87 4.24 -36.28
C ALA A 124 -10.43 5.70 -36.37
N TYR A 125 -11.40 6.58 -36.33
CA TYR A 125 -11.17 7.99 -36.08
C TYR A 125 -10.47 8.13 -34.69
N ASP A 126 -9.50 9.00 -34.61
CA ASP A 126 -8.59 9.22 -33.45
C ASP A 126 -9.20 9.08 -32.03
N PRO A 127 -10.47 9.48 -31.76
CA PRO A 127 -11.08 9.33 -30.44
C PRO A 127 -11.20 7.89 -29.93
N LYS A 128 -11.33 6.88 -30.79
CA LYS A 128 -11.49 5.48 -30.36
C LYS A 128 -10.19 4.88 -29.82
N LEU A 129 -9.09 5.14 -30.48
CA LEU A 129 -7.75 4.72 -30.01
C LEU A 129 -7.38 5.44 -28.70
N GLY A 130 -7.63 6.75 -28.62
CA GLY A 130 -7.45 7.54 -27.41
C GLY A 130 -8.24 6.99 -26.21
N GLY A 131 -9.48 6.53 -26.44
CA GLY A 131 -10.31 5.87 -25.43
C GLY A 131 -9.69 4.56 -24.91
N LEU A 132 -9.19 3.69 -25.80
CA LEU A 132 -8.53 2.43 -25.43
C LEU A 132 -7.25 2.68 -24.61
N ILE A 133 -6.47 3.69 -25.01
CA ILE A 133 -5.26 4.09 -24.28
C ILE A 133 -5.62 4.63 -22.88
N GLY A 134 -6.70 5.38 -22.76
CA GLY A 134 -7.23 5.84 -21.48
C GLY A 134 -7.62 4.70 -20.55
N LEU A 135 -8.21 3.63 -21.07
CA LEU A 135 -8.53 2.41 -20.29
C LEU A 135 -7.25 1.72 -19.77
N LEU A 136 -6.23 1.58 -20.62
CA LEU A 136 -4.93 1.03 -20.21
C LEU A 136 -4.25 1.90 -19.14
N GLY A 137 -4.33 3.23 -19.26
CA GLY A 137 -3.84 4.15 -18.23
C GLY A 137 -4.55 3.96 -16.90
N THR A 138 -5.88 3.88 -16.91
CA THR A 138 -6.68 3.60 -15.72
C THR A 138 -6.35 2.25 -15.11
N GLN A 139 -6.20 1.20 -15.91
CA GLN A 139 -5.81 -0.14 -15.46
C GLN A 139 -4.45 -0.14 -14.78
N SER A 140 -3.44 0.48 -15.40
CA SER A 140 -2.09 0.57 -14.85
C SER A 140 -2.07 1.28 -13.48
N GLY A 141 -2.80 2.40 -13.35
CA GLY A 141 -2.90 3.11 -12.08
C GLY A 141 -3.59 2.28 -10.99
N LYS A 142 -4.71 1.63 -11.33
CA LYS A 142 -5.42 0.74 -10.40
C LYS A 142 -4.57 -0.46 -9.96
N THR A 143 -3.82 -1.06 -10.87
CA THR A 143 -2.97 -2.22 -10.57
C THR A 143 -1.90 -1.87 -9.54
N LEU A 144 -1.21 -0.73 -9.71
CA LEU A 144 -0.20 -0.29 -8.76
C LEU A 144 -0.81 0.02 -7.39
N ASP A 145 -1.89 0.78 -7.35
CA ASP A 145 -2.55 1.16 -6.10
C ASP A 145 -3.08 -0.05 -5.33
N LEU A 146 -3.69 -1.04 -6.03
CA LEU A 146 -4.13 -2.30 -5.43
C LEU A 146 -2.98 -3.15 -4.90
N LYS A 147 -1.84 -3.18 -5.59
CA LYS A 147 -0.66 -3.92 -5.12
C LYS A 147 -0.11 -3.30 -3.83
N ILE A 148 -0.02 -1.98 -3.75
CA ILE A 148 0.36 -1.28 -2.52
C ILE A 148 -0.64 -1.64 -1.40
N GLN A 149 -1.95 -1.50 -1.64
CA GLN A 149 -2.98 -1.82 -0.65
C GLN A 149 -2.89 -3.26 -0.13
N ASN A 150 -2.64 -4.24 -1.02
CA ASN A 150 -2.52 -5.64 -0.64
C ASN A 150 -1.33 -5.88 0.31
N ILE A 151 -0.21 -5.21 0.09
CA ILE A 151 0.97 -5.31 0.95
C ILE A 151 0.73 -4.60 2.28
N LEU A 152 0.10 -3.41 2.26
CA LEU A 152 -0.26 -2.71 3.50
C LEU A 152 -1.26 -3.51 4.33
N ALA A 153 -2.22 -4.20 3.70
CA ALA A 153 -3.20 -5.03 4.39
C ALA A 153 -2.55 -6.15 5.22
N GLN A 154 -1.43 -6.69 4.74
CA GLN A 154 -0.68 -7.76 5.41
C GLN A 154 0.49 -7.24 6.26
N GLY A 155 0.85 -5.98 6.11
CA GLY A 155 2.06 -5.40 6.66
C GLY A 155 1.84 -4.33 7.73
N PHE A 156 0.62 -3.93 8.04
CA PHE A 156 0.29 -2.96 9.06
C PHE A 156 -0.52 -3.58 10.19
N MET A 157 -0.54 -2.90 11.33
CA MET A 157 -1.45 -3.25 12.42
C MET A 157 -2.90 -3.22 11.92
N GLY A 158 -3.73 -4.16 12.36
CA GLY A 158 -5.15 -4.19 12.03
C GLY A 158 -6.02 -3.73 13.20
N ILE A 159 -7.09 -2.99 12.92
CA ILE A 159 -8.18 -2.73 13.86
C ILE A 159 -9.48 -3.14 13.18
N ARG A 160 -10.32 -3.89 13.89
CA ARG A 160 -11.65 -4.25 13.44
C ARG A 160 -12.70 -3.27 13.97
N ALA A 161 -13.77 -3.13 13.18
CA ALA A 161 -14.89 -2.27 13.57
C ALA A 161 -15.73 -2.85 14.72
N ASP A 162 -15.75 -4.18 14.89
CA ASP A 162 -16.51 -4.87 15.94
C ASP A 162 -15.81 -4.92 17.30
N SER A 163 -14.74 -4.23 17.52
CA SER A 163 -13.98 -4.03 18.77
C SER A 163 -13.52 -5.26 19.56
N ASP A 164 -14.09 -6.44 19.37
CA ASP A 164 -13.89 -7.59 20.27
C ASP A 164 -12.68 -8.47 19.95
N THR A 165 -12.05 -8.28 18.77
CA THR A 165 -10.99 -9.17 18.27
C THR A 165 -9.64 -8.49 18.08
N ASN A 166 -9.49 -7.29 18.59
CA ASN A 166 -8.18 -6.63 18.64
C ASN A 166 -7.53 -6.95 19.98
N TYR A 167 -6.46 -7.69 19.97
CA TYR A 167 -5.78 -8.12 21.18
C TYR A 167 -4.35 -7.60 21.23
N GLN A 168 -3.98 -6.99 22.33
CA GLN A 168 -2.61 -6.72 22.68
C GLN A 168 -2.21 -7.67 23.82
N GLY A 169 -1.27 -8.53 23.55
CA GLY A 169 -0.77 -9.49 24.53
C GLY A 169 0.72 -9.34 24.76
N GLU A 170 1.14 -9.78 25.94
CA GLU A 170 2.53 -9.94 26.31
C GLU A 170 2.96 -11.38 26.06
N ILE A 171 4.18 -11.56 25.57
CA ILE A 171 4.77 -12.87 25.35
C ILE A 171 5.31 -13.37 26.69
N VAL A 172 4.88 -14.56 27.09
CA VAL A 172 5.22 -15.17 28.37
C VAL A 172 6.56 -15.90 28.26
N ALA A 173 7.50 -15.61 29.16
CA ALA A 173 8.88 -16.11 29.14
C ALA A 173 9.04 -17.62 29.19
N ALA A 174 8.18 -18.29 29.92
CA ALA A 174 8.42 -19.68 30.34
C ALA A 174 8.54 -20.67 29.17
N SER A 175 8.08 -20.32 27.97
CA SER A 175 7.97 -21.25 26.85
C SER A 175 8.46 -20.69 25.52
N SER A 176 8.66 -19.37 25.38
CA SER A 176 9.04 -18.74 24.11
C SER A 176 10.45 -18.17 24.08
N ALA A 177 11.17 -18.20 25.19
CA ALA A 177 12.57 -17.83 25.19
C ALA A 177 13.38 -18.73 24.23
N GLY A 178 13.81 -18.15 23.12
CA GLY A 178 14.56 -18.83 22.08
C GLY A 178 13.74 -19.36 20.90
N THR A 179 12.39 -19.23 20.90
CA THR A 179 11.60 -19.57 19.69
C THR A 179 11.42 -18.37 18.77
N THR A 180 11.41 -18.64 17.48
CA THR A 180 11.20 -17.63 16.42
C THR A 180 9.88 -17.81 15.67
N THR A 181 9.14 -18.88 15.94
CA THR A 181 7.98 -19.29 15.14
C THR A 181 6.68 -19.41 15.91
N VAL A 182 6.74 -19.53 17.25
CA VAL A 182 5.55 -19.76 18.10
C VAL A 182 5.57 -18.81 19.29
N PRO A 183 5.04 -17.58 19.14
CA PRO A 183 4.81 -16.71 20.30
C PRO A 183 3.75 -17.33 21.22
N ILE A 184 4.00 -17.26 22.52
CA ILE A 184 3.09 -17.76 23.56
C ILE A 184 2.62 -16.58 24.38
N PHE A 185 1.31 -16.47 24.53
CA PHE A 185 0.62 -15.43 25.29
C PHE A 185 0.01 -16.03 26.54
N ASP A 186 -0.27 -15.22 27.54
CA ASP A 186 -0.93 -15.67 28.76
C ASP A 186 -2.35 -16.22 28.46
N SER A 187 -3.12 -15.47 27.69
CA SER A 187 -4.42 -15.93 27.16
C SER A 187 -4.78 -15.22 25.88
N LEU A 188 -5.30 -15.94 24.89
CA LEU A 188 -5.82 -15.37 23.67
C LEU A 188 -7.36 -15.32 23.70
N PRO A 189 -8.00 -14.29 23.12
CA PRO A 189 -9.45 -14.27 22.96
C PRO A 189 -9.95 -15.51 22.20
N THR A 190 -11.12 -16.00 22.58
CA THR A 190 -11.72 -17.21 21.96
C THR A 190 -11.91 -17.08 20.44
N THR A 191 -12.12 -15.88 19.95
CA THR A 191 -12.25 -15.57 18.52
C THR A 191 -10.96 -15.83 17.77
N ILE A 192 -9.80 -15.53 18.36
CA ILE A 192 -8.47 -15.82 17.78
C ILE A 192 -8.12 -17.29 18.00
N ALA A 193 -8.38 -17.80 19.20
CA ALA A 193 -8.05 -19.17 19.61
C ALA A 193 -8.81 -20.26 18.84
N SER A 194 -9.96 -19.95 18.27
CA SER A 194 -10.78 -20.92 17.52
C SER A 194 -10.36 -21.09 16.05
N ASP A 195 -9.43 -20.29 15.57
CA ASP A 195 -9.04 -20.31 14.17
C ASP A 195 -7.90 -21.31 13.91
N THR A 196 -8.29 -22.52 13.57
CA THR A 196 -7.36 -23.65 13.39
C THR A 196 -6.94 -23.89 11.92
N THR A 197 -7.46 -23.14 10.93
CA THR A 197 -7.46 -23.66 9.57
C THR A 197 -6.82 -22.80 8.48
N SER A 198 -6.47 -21.54 8.72
CA SER A 198 -5.88 -20.71 7.64
C SER A 198 -5.26 -19.44 8.19
N SER A 199 -4.38 -18.81 7.45
CA SER A 199 -3.83 -17.48 7.73
C SER A 199 -4.95 -16.45 7.90
N SER A 200 -5.41 -16.29 9.13
CA SER A 200 -6.65 -15.57 9.44
C SER A 200 -6.40 -14.14 9.86
N GLY A 201 -5.18 -13.80 10.27
CA GLY A 201 -4.89 -12.49 10.75
C GLY A 201 -3.41 -12.10 10.71
N VAL A 202 -3.13 -10.98 11.34
CA VAL A 202 -1.82 -10.34 11.35
C VAL A 202 -1.36 -10.14 12.79
N VAL A 203 -0.10 -10.48 13.05
CA VAL A 203 0.60 -10.20 14.30
C VAL A 203 1.69 -9.17 14.06
N VAL A 204 1.70 -8.11 14.85
CA VAL A 204 2.71 -7.05 14.79
C VAL A 204 3.40 -6.97 16.14
N PHE A 205 4.71 -7.04 16.14
CA PHE A 205 5.52 -6.88 17.35
C PHE A 205 5.68 -5.39 17.64
N LEU A 206 5.28 -4.97 18.82
CA LEU A 206 5.24 -3.56 19.21
C LEU A 206 6.52 -3.08 19.86
N ASP A 207 7.28 -4.00 20.47
CA ASP A 207 8.54 -3.69 21.15
C ASP A 207 9.55 -4.86 21.04
N GLY A 208 10.69 -4.71 21.69
CA GLY A 208 11.75 -5.70 21.71
C GLY A 208 12.57 -5.78 20.42
N LYS A 209 13.30 -6.89 20.29
CA LYS A 209 14.23 -7.14 19.18
C LYS A 209 13.55 -7.24 17.81
N ASN A 210 12.26 -7.57 17.80
CA ASN A 210 11.44 -7.77 16.61
C ASN A 210 10.44 -6.63 16.36
N GLN A 211 10.57 -5.49 17.02
CA GLN A 211 9.63 -4.37 16.90
C GLN A 211 9.34 -4.00 15.43
N GLY A 212 8.06 -3.79 15.11
CA GLY A 212 7.56 -3.39 13.79
C GLY A 212 7.63 -4.47 12.73
N ILE A 213 8.04 -5.70 13.07
CA ILE A 213 7.90 -6.86 12.19
C ILE A 213 6.45 -7.30 12.20
N VAL A 214 5.94 -7.60 11.01
CA VAL A 214 4.60 -8.11 10.80
C VAL A 214 4.68 -9.52 10.26
N ARG A 215 3.84 -10.41 10.80
CA ARG A 215 3.67 -11.78 10.29
C ARG A 215 2.19 -12.12 10.20
N THR A 216 1.82 -12.84 9.18
CA THR A 216 0.54 -13.54 9.15
C THR A 216 0.65 -14.80 9.98
N TYR A 217 -0.37 -15.12 10.76
CA TYR A 217 -0.38 -16.35 11.54
C TYR A 217 -1.20 -17.45 10.86
N VAL A 218 -0.78 -18.69 11.10
CA VAL A 218 -1.43 -19.90 10.61
C VAL A 218 -1.72 -20.78 11.81
N GLY A 219 -2.97 -20.80 12.23
CA GLY A 219 -3.39 -21.56 13.38
C GLY A 219 -3.10 -20.87 14.72
N ALA A 220 -4.06 -20.91 15.57
CA ALA A 220 -3.99 -20.40 16.93
C ALA A 220 -4.57 -21.41 17.90
N THR A 221 -4.06 -21.41 19.13
CA THR A 221 -4.62 -22.14 20.28
C THR A 221 -5.06 -21.13 21.33
N SER A 222 -5.46 -21.59 22.50
CA SER A 222 -5.83 -20.69 23.62
C SER A 222 -4.68 -19.79 24.08
N THR A 223 -3.44 -20.12 23.79
CA THR A 223 -2.24 -19.39 24.26
C THR A 223 -1.18 -19.22 23.18
N THR A 224 -1.22 -19.95 22.08
CA THR A 224 -0.14 -19.95 21.08
C THR A 224 -0.63 -19.57 19.70
N ILE A 225 0.24 -18.93 18.92
CA ILE A 225 0.03 -18.64 17.50
C ILE A 225 1.24 -19.16 16.72
N THR A 226 1.02 -19.71 15.54
CA THR A 226 2.11 -20.12 14.65
C THR A 226 2.35 -19.07 13.57
N ILE A 227 3.57 -18.60 13.46
CA ILE A 227 4.00 -17.56 12.51
C ILE A 227 5.22 -18.01 11.71
N ALA A 228 5.50 -17.32 10.61
CA ALA A 228 6.78 -17.47 9.91
C ALA A 228 7.94 -16.97 10.80
N ALA A 229 9.11 -17.61 10.68
CA ALA A 229 10.26 -17.33 11.51
C ALA A 229 10.62 -15.85 11.60
N LEU A 230 10.92 -15.41 12.82
CA LEU A 230 11.41 -14.07 13.12
C LEU A 230 12.95 -14.03 13.00
N PRO A 231 13.55 -12.86 12.71
CA PRO A 231 15.00 -12.70 12.66
C PRO A 231 15.69 -12.92 14.01
N HIS A 232 15.00 -12.56 15.09
CA HIS A 232 15.53 -12.68 16.45
C HIS A 232 14.60 -13.50 17.33
N ALA A 233 15.16 -14.22 18.30
CA ALA A 233 14.37 -14.91 19.31
C ALA A 233 13.58 -13.90 20.13
N MET A 234 12.33 -14.27 20.43
CA MET A 234 11.45 -13.49 21.30
C MET A 234 11.95 -13.52 22.74
N THR A 235 11.75 -12.43 23.45
CA THR A 235 12.06 -12.30 24.87
C THR A 235 10.78 -12.13 25.70
N ASP A 236 10.92 -12.30 26.98
CA ASP A 236 9.84 -12.10 27.95
C ASP A 236 9.33 -10.67 27.95
N ASN A 237 8.04 -10.50 28.16
CA ASN A 237 7.35 -9.21 28.22
C ASN A 237 7.36 -8.38 26.92
N GLU A 238 7.81 -8.94 25.78
CA GLU A 238 7.58 -8.30 24.48
C GLU A 238 6.10 -8.26 24.15
N ARG A 239 5.60 -7.10 23.72
CA ARG A 239 4.19 -6.93 23.38
C ARG A 239 3.96 -7.16 21.89
N ALA A 240 2.88 -7.84 21.59
CA ALA A 240 2.41 -8.06 20.24
C ALA A 240 0.95 -7.64 20.09
N TRP A 241 0.64 -7.07 18.92
CA TRP A 241 -0.70 -6.71 18.49
C TRP A 241 -1.22 -7.74 17.51
N ILE A 242 -2.38 -8.31 17.79
CA ILE A 242 -3.00 -9.35 16.99
C ILE A 242 -4.34 -8.83 16.48
N CYS A 243 -4.57 -8.97 15.19
CA CYS A 243 -5.83 -8.65 14.54
C CYS A 243 -6.25 -9.79 13.62
N ASP A 244 -7.44 -10.31 13.86
CA ASP A 244 -8.13 -11.23 12.96
C ASP A 244 -9.17 -10.46 12.14
N THR A 245 -9.37 -10.80 10.88
CA THR A 245 -10.37 -10.16 10.01
C THR A 245 -11.58 -11.04 9.72
N THR A 246 -11.68 -12.21 10.36
CA THR A 246 -12.83 -13.12 10.21
C THR A 246 -14.05 -12.61 10.97
N GLY A 247 -15.24 -12.92 10.49
CA GLY A 247 -16.49 -12.66 11.20
C GLY A 247 -17.04 -11.22 11.16
N LEU A 248 -16.47 -10.31 10.37
CA LEU A 248 -17.03 -8.97 10.17
C LEU A 248 -18.42 -9.03 9.52
N THR A 249 -19.36 -8.24 10.04
CA THR A 249 -20.75 -8.18 9.62
C THR A 249 -21.10 -6.80 9.04
N THR A 250 -22.29 -6.66 8.45
CA THR A 250 -22.79 -5.39 7.90
C THR A 250 -23.02 -4.31 8.98
N GLY A 251 -23.01 -4.68 10.26
CA GLY A 251 -23.09 -3.75 11.38
C GLY A 251 -21.77 -3.06 11.72
N ASP A 252 -20.66 -3.64 11.30
CA ASP A 252 -19.30 -3.22 11.67
C ASP A 252 -18.80 -2.08 10.78
N LYS A 253 -19.33 -0.89 11.04
CA LYS A 253 -19.08 0.34 10.29
C LYS A 253 -17.88 1.09 10.83
N ILE A 254 -17.31 1.95 9.98
CA ILE A 254 -16.29 2.90 10.42
C ILE A 254 -16.92 3.98 11.31
N THR A 255 -16.30 4.26 12.44
CA THR A 255 -16.73 5.29 13.40
C THR A 255 -15.60 6.25 13.74
N PRO A 256 -15.89 7.48 14.19
CA PRO A 256 -14.89 8.42 14.69
C PRO A 256 -14.07 7.87 15.86
N ALA A 257 -14.70 7.06 16.71
CA ALA A 257 -14.03 6.41 17.85
C ALA A 257 -12.91 5.46 17.40
N LEU A 258 -13.13 4.69 16.31
CA LEU A 258 -12.10 3.80 15.76
C LEU A 258 -10.89 4.58 15.22
N ILE A 259 -11.13 5.73 14.60
CA ILE A 259 -10.05 6.59 14.11
C ILE A 259 -9.24 7.16 15.28
N LYS A 260 -9.90 7.64 16.33
CA LYS A 260 -9.21 8.09 17.55
C LYS A 260 -8.39 6.97 18.19
N LYS A 261 -8.95 5.73 18.26
CA LYS A 261 -8.22 4.55 18.76
C LYS A 261 -7.00 4.23 17.90
N ALA A 262 -7.12 4.34 16.57
CA ALA A 262 -6.02 4.11 15.66
C ALA A 262 -4.91 5.16 15.83
N VAL A 263 -5.27 6.44 15.96
CA VAL A 263 -4.30 7.52 16.19
C VAL A 263 -3.58 7.32 17.53
N ALA A 264 -4.30 7.03 18.60
CA ALA A 264 -3.68 6.76 19.91
C ALA A 264 -2.67 5.61 19.84
N LYS A 265 -2.95 4.57 19.05
CA LYS A 265 -2.00 3.46 18.83
C LYS A 265 -0.76 3.86 18.03
N LEU A 266 -0.90 4.74 17.06
CA LEU A 266 0.24 5.27 16.31
C LEU A 266 1.11 6.17 17.20
N GLU A 267 0.49 6.96 18.07
CA GLU A 267 1.19 7.80 19.05
C GLU A 267 1.93 6.94 20.08
N ASP A 268 1.31 5.87 20.62
CA ASP A 268 1.95 4.88 21.51
C ASP A 268 3.21 4.24 20.87
N GLN A 269 3.27 4.16 19.55
CA GLN A 269 4.40 3.60 18.80
C GLN A 269 5.39 4.68 18.31
N GLU A 270 5.29 5.90 18.84
CA GLU A 270 6.16 7.03 18.48
C GLU A 270 6.27 7.23 16.96
N THR A 271 5.15 7.01 16.24
CA THR A 271 5.11 7.08 14.78
C THR A 271 5.40 8.50 14.30
N PRO A 272 6.37 8.72 13.42
CA PRO A 272 6.66 10.04 12.91
C PRO A 272 5.51 10.56 12.03
N MET A 273 5.06 11.78 12.30
CA MET A 273 4.10 12.50 11.47
C MET A 273 4.77 13.00 10.18
N PHE A 274 3.96 13.32 9.19
CA PHE A 274 4.45 13.99 7.98
C PHE A 274 4.81 15.45 8.28
N GLU A 275 5.45 16.11 7.33
CA GLU A 275 5.93 17.52 7.47
C GLU A 275 4.81 18.53 7.73
N ASP A 276 3.58 18.17 7.39
CA ASP A 276 2.38 18.98 7.65
C ASP A 276 1.81 18.78 9.06
N GLY A 277 2.43 17.93 9.90
CA GLY A 277 2.00 17.68 11.28
C GLY A 277 0.79 16.75 11.41
N TYR A 278 0.44 16.01 10.37
CA TYR A 278 -0.68 15.07 10.35
C TYR A 278 -0.21 13.65 10.00
N TYR A 279 -0.99 12.67 10.43
CA TYR A 279 -1.00 11.36 9.80
C TYR A 279 -1.84 11.41 8.53
N HIS A 280 -1.54 10.58 7.54
CA HIS A 280 -2.34 10.49 6.33
C HIS A 280 -3.17 9.22 6.33
N ALA A 281 -4.39 9.32 5.81
CA ALA A 281 -5.27 8.18 5.65
C ALA A 281 -5.83 8.10 4.23
N ALA A 282 -5.95 6.90 3.71
CA ALA A 282 -6.65 6.64 2.46
C ALA A 282 -8.01 6.00 2.75
N ILE A 283 -9.09 6.71 2.42
CA ILE A 283 -10.46 6.24 2.58
C ILE A 283 -11.10 5.94 1.22
N PRO A 284 -11.70 4.76 1.01
CA PRO A 284 -12.44 4.46 -0.20
C PRO A 284 -13.67 5.35 -0.35
N ARG A 285 -13.90 5.86 -1.55
CA ARG A 285 -15.15 6.54 -1.90
C ARG A 285 -16.33 5.57 -1.83
N GLY A 286 -17.52 6.09 -1.58
CA GLY A 286 -18.75 5.31 -1.50
C GLY A 286 -19.13 4.97 -0.07
N GLY A 287 -19.51 3.72 0.20
CA GLY A 287 -20.13 3.31 1.46
C GLY A 287 -19.33 3.64 2.71
N MET A 288 -17.99 3.47 2.69
CA MET A 288 -17.14 3.81 3.84
C MET A 288 -17.17 5.30 4.16
N LYS A 289 -17.00 6.14 3.14
CA LYS A 289 -17.09 7.58 3.28
C LYS A 289 -18.50 8.01 3.75
N TYR A 290 -19.54 7.37 3.20
CA TYR A 290 -20.93 7.62 3.59
C TYR A 290 -21.14 7.31 5.08
N ASP A 291 -20.73 6.13 5.54
CA ASP A 291 -20.89 5.72 6.94
C ASP A 291 -20.17 6.66 7.90
N PHE A 292 -18.94 7.04 7.59
CA PHE A 292 -18.15 7.94 8.40
C PHE A 292 -18.75 9.36 8.47
N MET A 293 -19.17 9.89 7.33
CA MET A 293 -19.75 11.23 7.28
C MET A 293 -21.18 11.32 7.85
N ASN A 294 -21.88 10.19 7.95
CA ASN A 294 -23.22 10.10 8.52
C ASN A 294 -23.21 9.85 10.03
N ASP A 295 -22.03 9.73 10.64
CA ASP A 295 -21.92 9.58 12.09
C ASP A 295 -22.23 10.90 12.81
N THR A 296 -23.02 10.81 13.88
CA THR A 296 -23.52 11.98 14.64
C THR A 296 -22.36 12.78 15.26
N GLU A 297 -21.32 12.12 15.76
CA GLU A 297 -20.16 12.78 16.35
C GLU A 297 -19.40 13.59 15.30
N TYR A 298 -19.17 12.99 14.13
CA TYR A 298 -18.49 13.66 13.02
C TYR A 298 -19.29 14.88 12.53
N ILE A 299 -20.60 14.73 12.34
CA ILE A 299 -21.47 15.82 11.88
C ILE A 299 -21.44 16.98 12.88
N ASN A 300 -21.56 16.71 14.17
CA ASN A 300 -21.55 17.75 15.20
C ASN A 300 -20.22 18.52 15.21
N LEU A 301 -19.09 17.80 15.16
CA LEU A 301 -17.77 18.46 15.15
C LEU A 301 -17.55 19.31 13.89
N LYS A 302 -17.90 18.81 12.72
CA LYS A 302 -17.73 19.52 11.45
C LYS A 302 -18.71 20.68 11.29
N HIS A 303 -19.90 20.58 11.84
CA HIS A 303 -20.89 21.66 11.80
C HIS A 303 -20.35 22.96 12.44
N TYR A 304 -19.60 22.82 13.53
CA TYR A 304 -19.00 23.97 14.21
C TYR A 304 -17.63 24.37 13.62
N ALA A 305 -16.79 23.42 13.25
CA ALA A 305 -15.41 23.69 12.86
C ALA A 305 -15.25 24.02 11.36
N ALA A 306 -15.92 23.29 10.47
CA ALA A 306 -15.73 23.42 9.03
C ALA A 306 -17.00 23.04 8.22
N PRO A 307 -18.07 23.84 8.28
CA PRO A 307 -19.34 23.52 7.61
C PRO A 307 -19.20 23.38 6.08
N LYS A 308 -18.21 24.06 5.47
CA LYS A 308 -17.95 23.96 4.01
C LYS A 308 -17.56 22.57 3.56
N ASP A 309 -16.90 21.78 4.42
CA ASP A 309 -16.50 20.41 4.09
C ASP A 309 -17.71 19.50 3.96
N LEU A 310 -18.72 19.67 4.82
CA LEU A 310 -19.98 18.93 4.74
C LEU A 310 -20.72 19.21 3.43
N TYR A 311 -20.82 20.47 3.03
CA TYR A 311 -21.46 20.84 1.76
C TYR A 311 -20.73 20.31 0.53
N ARG A 312 -19.39 20.23 0.60
CA ARG A 312 -18.56 19.69 -0.50
C ARG A 312 -18.45 18.18 -0.49
N ASN A 313 -19.04 17.52 0.51
CA ASN A 313 -18.90 16.09 0.72
C ASN A 313 -17.42 15.65 0.80
N LEU A 314 -16.59 16.41 1.52
CA LEU A 314 -15.18 16.12 1.77
C LEU A 314 -15.01 15.64 3.20
N VAL A 315 -14.23 14.59 3.41
CA VAL A 315 -13.90 14.12 4.76
C VAL A 315 -12.97 15.12 5.46
N GLY A 316 -11.99 15.65 4.73
CA GLY A 316 -11.04 16.64 5.23
C GLY A 316 -10.13 16.10 6.31
N GLU A 317 -10.00 16.82 7.42
CA GLU A 317 -9.13 16.49 8.56
C GLU A 317 -9.97 16.13 9.78
N PHE A 318 -9.56 15.09 10.50
CA PHE A 318 -10.21 14.65 11.73
C PHE A 318 -9.21 13.94 12.64
N ALA A 319 -9.20 14.28 13.95
CA ALA A 319 -8.38 13.62 14.97
C ALA A 319 -6.89 13.51 14.62
N GLY A 320 -6.26 14.54 14.05
CA GLY A 320 -4.85 14.51 13.65
C GLY A 320 -4.57 13.72 12.36
N VAL A 321 -5.62 13.31 11.63
CA VAL A 321 -5.51 12.56 10.38
C VAL A 321 -6.07 13.37 9.23
N ARG A 322 -5.31 13.46 8.15
CA ARG A 322 -5.74 14.02 6.86
C ARG A 322 -6.19 12.91 5.91
N PHE A 323 -7.45 12.96 5.49
CA PHE A 323 -8.06 11.93 4.66
C PHE A 323 -7.91 12.21 3.17
N HIS A 324 -7.43 11.19 2.45
CA HIS A 324 -7.34 11.16 1.00
C HIS A 324 -8.30 10.15 0.43
N GLU A 325 -9.10 10.56 -0.53
CA GLU A 325 -10.12 9.70 -1.10
C GLU A 325 -9.55 8.85 -2.24
N THR A 326 -9.67 7.54 -2.13
CA THR A 326 -9.34 6.61 -3.22
C THR A 326 -10.57 6.12 -3.96
N THR A 327 -10.45 6.01 -5.28
CA THR A 327 -11.47 5.38 -6.14
C THR A 327 -11.26 3.89 -6.33
N VAL A 328 -10.17 3.36 -5.78
CA VAL A 328 -9.77 1.95 -5.87
C VAL A 328 -9.86 1.36 -4.47
N PRO A 329 -11.03 0.85 -4.05
CA PRO A 329 -11.16 0.26 -2.73
C PRO A 329 -10.42 -1.07 -2.67
N TYR A 330 -9.75 -1.31 -1.56
CA TYR A 330 -9.25 -2.64 -1.22
C TYR A 330 -10.44 -3.63 -1.21
N ARG A 331 -10.23 -4.77 -1.82
CA ARG A 331 -11.18 -5.88 -1.76
C ARG A 331 -10.46 -7.06 -1.12
N HIS A 332 -10.97 -7.45 0.00
CA HIS A 332 -10.52 -8.67 0.64
C HIS A 332 -10.83 -9.86 -0.28
N THR A 333 -9.80 -10.62 -0.63
CA THR A 333 -9.95 -11.88 -1.38
C THR A 333 -9.66 -13.03 -0.43
N ALA A 334 -10.45 -14.08 -0.51
CA ALA A 334 -10.25 -15.30 0.29
C ALA A 334 -8.79 -15.78 0.18
N GLY A 335 -8.16 -16.04 1.31
CA GLY A 335 -6.77 -16.50 1.40
C GLY A 335 -5.71 -15.41 1.58
N THR A 336 -6.05 -14.11 1.59
CA THR A 336 -5.07 -13.04 1.81
C THR A 336 -4.92 -12.67 3.28
N ILE A 337 -6.01 -12.50 4.01
CA ILE A 337 -6.07 -12.31 5.45
C ILE A 337 -7.43 -12.85 5.90
N GLY A 338 -7.45 -13.98 6.57
CA GLY A 338 -8.65 -14.61 7.10
C GLY A 338 -9.61 -15.20 6.06
N THR A 339 -10.39 -16.18 6.46
CA THR A 339 -11.46 -16.75 5.66
C THR A 339 -12.71 -15.91 5.86
N TYR A 340 -13.12 -15.17 4.85
CA TYR A 340 -14.34 -14.42 4.88
C TYR A 340 -15.56 -15.35 4.74
N VAL A 341 -16.45 -15.31 5.71
CA VAL A 341 -17.70 -16.06 5.70
C VAL A 341 -18.87 -15.07 5.65
N GLY A 342 -19.37 -14.79 4.45
CA GLY A 342 -20.57 -13.94 4.31
C GLY A 342 -20.70 -13.20 2.98
N THR A 343 -21.81 -12.51 2.79
CA THR A 343 -22.14 -11.71 1.60
C THR A 343 -21.57 -10.29 1.63
N ALA A 344 -21.16 -9.79 2.78
CA ALA A 344 -20.61 -8.44 2.93
C ALA A 344 -19.11 -8.44 2.58
N LEU A 345 -18.66 -7.49 1.79
CA LEU A 345 -17.24 -7.36 1.39
C LEU A 345 -16.52 -6.37 2.31
N PRO A 346 -15.63 -6.83 3.20
CA PRO A 346 -14.82 -5.94 4.03
C PRO A 346 -14.04 -4.95 3.18
N ARG A 347 -13.91 -3.74 3.69
CA ARG A 347 -13.10 -2.67 3.13
C ARG A 347 -12.07 -2.25 4.16
N MET A 348 -11.06 -1.56 3.69
CA MET A 348 -9.95 -1.11 4.52
C MET A 348 -9.77 0.40 4.39
N VAL A 349 -9.58 1.07 5.52
CA VAL A 349 -9.02 2.41 5.61
C VAL A 349 -7.64 2.28 6.22
N SER A 350 -6.62 2.74 5.51
CA SER A 350 -5.24 2.71 5.99
C SER A 350 -4.85 4.09 6.51
N ILE A 351 -4.38 4.16 7.76
CA ILE A 351 -3.80 5.34 8.39
C ILE A 351 -2.31 5.05 8.60
N PHE A 352 -1.44 5.96 8.21
CA PHE A 352 0.00 5.74 8.27
C PHE A 352 0.77 7.03 8.53
N GLY A 353 1.92 6.86 9.17
CA GLY A 353 2.90 7.91 9.37
C GLY A 353 3.97 7.93 8.29
N LYS A 354 4.92 8.87 8.43
CA LYS A 354 6.06 9.02 7.54
C LYS A 354 6.96 7.77 7.65
N TYR A 355 7.48 7.30 6.53
CA TYR A 355 8.35 6.11 6.41
C TYR A 355 7.71 4.75 6.78
N ALA A 356 6.39 4.66 6.92
CA ALA A 356 5.74 3.39 7.19
C ALA A 356 5.91 2.37 6.04
N PHE A 357 5.86 2.83 4.80
CA PHE A 357 6.03 2.00 3.60
C PHE A 357 6.78 2.73 2.50
N GLY A 358 7.36 1.98 1.56
CA GLY A 358 8.07 2.48 0.41
C GLY A 358 7.61 1.82 -0.90
N ASN A 359 8.07 2.36 -2.01
CA ASN A 359 7.87 1.76 -3.33
C ASN A 359 9.15 1.86 -4.14
N VAL A 360 9.82 0.74 -4.31
CA VAL A 360 11.09 0.61 -5.04
C VAL A 360 10.80 0.58 -6.54
N LYS A 361 11.65 1.25 -7.32
CA LYS A 361 11.56 1.37 -8.77
C LYS A 361 12.91 1.11 -9.44
N LEU A 362 12.89 0.70 -10.71
CA LEU A 362 14.10 0.61 -11.52
C LEU A 362 14.37 1.94 -12.24
N ALA A 363 15.61 2.44 -12.14
CA ALA A 363 16.03 3.70 -12.76
C ALA A 363 15.70 3.75 -14.26
N GLY A 364 14.92 4.76 -14.66
CA GLY A 364 14.56 4.99 -16.07
C GLY A 364 13.66 3.92 -16.72
N LYS A 365 13.22 2.89 -15.95
CA LYS A 365 12.35 1.80 -16.44
C LYS A 365 11.14 1.53 -15.55
N ASP A 366 10.87 2.42 -14.62
CA ASP A 366 9.73 2.33 -13.72
C ASP A 366 8.39 2.28 -14.46
N GLN A 367 8.33 2.89 -15.64
CA GLN A 367 7.13 2.90 -16.48
C GLN A 367 7.48 2.97 -17.96
N LYS A 368 6.97 2.03 -18.74
CA LYS A 368 7.03 2.06 -20.19
C LYS A 368 5.65 1.87 -20.81
N PHE A 369 5.40 2.69 -21.84
CA PHE A 369 4.21 2.59 -22.67
C PHE A 369 4.64 2.26 -24.09
N TYR A 370 4.04 1.22 -24.65
CA TYR A 370 4.37 0.69 -25.97
C TYR A 370 3.19 0.93 -26.90
N VAL A 371 3.49 1.48 -28.08
CA VAL A 371 2.55 1.62 -29.19
C VAL A 371 3.24 1.08 -30.44
N ASN A 372 2.79 -0.06 -30.92
CA ASN A 372 3.28 -0.68 -32.13
C ASN A 372 2.10 -0.78 -33.10
N PRO A 373 2.06 0.08 -34.13
CA PRO A 373 1.08 -0.05 -35.21
C PRO A 373 1.29 -1.38 -35.97
N PRO A 374 0.30 -1.85 -36.71
CA PRO A 374 0.50 -3.00 -37.59
C PRO A 374 1.74 -2.77 -38.48
N PRO A 375 2.67 -3.74 -38.55
CA PRO A 375 3.87 -3.58 -39.34
C PRO A 375 3.51 -3.43 -40.84
N GLU A 376 4.30 -2.69 -41.62
CA GLU A 376 4.10 -2.53 -43.07
C GLU A 376 4.38 -3.85 -43.79
N GLU A 377 5.38 -4.59 -43.31
CA GLU A 377 5.71 -5.93 -43.81
C GLU A 377 5.29 -7.00 -42.78
N GLY A 378 4.82 -8.15 -43.27
CA GLY A 378 4.44 -9.26 -42.41
C GLY A 378 5.62 -9.79 -41.60
N THR A 379 5.41 -10.08 -40.33
CA THR A 379 6.39 -10.74 -39.45
C THR A 379 6.01 -12.19 -39.24
N THR A 380 6.92 -13.02 -38.71
CA THR A 380 6.67 -14.43 -38.43
C THR A 380 5.44 -14.63 -37.53
N THR A 381 5.19 -13.70 -36.59
CA THR A 381 4.05 -13.76 -35.67
C THR A 381 2.81 -13.03 -36.16
N ASN A 382 2.93 -12.19 -37.19
CA ASN A 382 1.85 -11.41 -37.80
C ASN A 382 2.06 -11.34 -39.33
N PRO A 383 1.96 -12.47 -40.04
CA PRO A 383 2.40 -12.56 -41.46
C PRO A 383 1.56 -11.70 -42.40
N LEU A 384 0.32 -11.40 -42.05
CA LEU A 384 -0.58 -10.55 -42.87
C LEU A 384 -0.79 -9.16 -42.26
N SER A 385 0.03 -8.73 -41.30
CA SER A 385 -0.09 -7.42 -40.63
C SER A 385 -1.49 -7.11 -40.11
N MET A 386 -2.18 -8.15 -39.59
CA MET A 386 -3.60 -8.08 -39.22
C MET A 386 -3.86 -7.30 -37.93
N PHE A 387 -2.83 -7.03 -37.14
CA PHE A 387 -3.01 -6.38 -35.82
C PHE A 387 -1.81 -5.53 -35.43
N GLY A 388 -2.08 -4.49 -34.63
CA GLY A 388 -1.10 -3.74 -33.87
C GLY A 388 -1.19 -4.06 -32.38
N THR A 389 -0.28 -3.52 -31.57
CA THR A 389 -0.31 -3.70 -30.12
C THR A 389 -0.13 -2.37 -29.39
N VAL A 390 -0.93 -2.18 -28.34
CA VAL A 390 -0.78 -1.06 -27.41
C VAL A 390 -0.74 -1.64 -26.00
N GLY A 391 0.30 -1.32 -25.24
CA GLY A 391 0.49 -1.90 -23.94
C GLY A 391 1.31 -1.04 -22.99
N TRP A 392 1.29 -1.41 -21.72
CA TRP A 392 2.11 -0.82 -20.70
C TRP A 392 2.88 -1.89 -19.92
N LYS A 393 4.04 -1.51 -19.43
CA LYS A 393 4.88 -2.34 -18.55
C LYS A 393 5.47 -1.45 -17.48
N ASN A 394 5.36 -1.89 -16.23
CA ASN A 394 5.90 -1.20 -15.06
C ASN A 394 6.74 -2.18 -14.24
N MET A 395 7.83 -1.67 -13.66
CA MET A 395 8.65 -2.41 -12.70
C MET A 395 8.64 -1.66 -11.38
N TYR A 396 8.12 -2.32 -10.34
CA TYR A 396 8.08 -1.77 -8.98
C TYR A 396 7.93 -2.86 -7.93
N ALA A 397 8.37 -2.55 -6.72
CA ALA A 397 8.17 -3.37 -5.54
C ALA A 397 7.69 -2.48 -4.39
N PRO A 398 6.41 -2.49 -4.04
CA PRO A 398 5.95 -1.90 -2.80
C PRO A 398 6.42 -2.74 -1.61
N ILE A 399 6.81 -2.09 -0.53
CA ILE A 399 7.37 -2.72 0.67
C ILE A 399 6.91 -1.99 1.92
N VAL A 400 6.66 -2.73 3.00
CA VAL A 400 6.43 -2.17 4.32
C VAL A 400 7.78 -2.04 5.03
N LEU A 401 8.13 -0.84 5.43
CA LEU A 401 9.38 -0.55 6.13
C LEU A 401 9.22 -0.76 7.63
N ASN A 402 8.12 -0.29 8.22
CA ASN A 402 7.78 -0.51 9.61
C ASN A 402 6.27 -0.76 9.76
N GLY A 403 5.91 -1.95 10.20
CA GLY A 403 4.50 -2.35 10.34
C GLY A 403 3.78 -1.71 11.53
N SER A 404 4.50 -1.26 12.56
CA SER A 404 3.91 -0.56 13.71
C SER A 404 3.58 0.91 13.41
N TRP A 405 4.08 1.48 12.30
CA TRP A 405 3.82 2.87 11.88
C TRP A 405 2.64 3.03 10.94
N GLY A 406 1.86 1.99 10.78
CA GLY A 406 0.63 2.01 10.00
C GLY A 406 -0.46 1.17 10.62
N ILE A 407 -1.71 1.60 10.44
CA ILE A 407 -2.89 0.92 10.95
C ILE A 407 -3.94 0.82 9.85
N ASN A 408 -4.49 -0.38 9.70
CA ASN A 408 -5.60 -0.66 8.82
C ASN A 408 -6.87 -0.84 9.63
N ILE A 409 -7.90 -0.08 9.33
CA ILE A 409 -9.23 -0.27 9.91
C ILE A 409 -10.05 -1.09 8.94
N PHE A 410 -10.43 -2.31 9.35
CA PHE A 410 -11.28 -3.21 8.58
C PHE A 410 -12.74 -3.05 9.02
N CYS A 411 -13.60 -2.76 8.09
CA CYS A 411 -15.02 -2.56 8.32
C CYS A 411 -15.85 -2.92 7.08
N VAL A 412 -17.15 -3.08 7.26
CA VAL A 412 -18.10 -3.41 6.20
C VAL A 412 -18.97 -2.19 5.94
N PRO A 413 -18.96 -1.63 4.72
CA PRO A 413 -19.80 -0.48 4.41
C PRO A 413 -21.29 -0.87 4.39
N SER A 414 -22.15 0.04 4.87
CA SER A 414 -23.61 -0.15 4.85
C SER A 414 -24.19 -0.06 3.44
N VAL A 415 -23.52 0.65 2.55
CA VAL A 415 -23.89 0.80 1.13
C VAL A 415 -22.76 0.21 0.29
N VAL A 416 -23.08 -0.79 -0.50
CA VAL A 416 -22.12 -1.51 -1.35
C VAL A 416 -22.14 -0.94 -2.78
#